data_c27221a15bf1dd398228918a46cf6721
#
_entry.id   c27221a15bf1dd398228918a46cf6721
#
_cell.length_a   1.000
_cell.length_b   1.000
_cell.length_c   1.000
_cell.angle_alpha   90.00
_cell.angle_beta   90.00
_cell.angle_gamma   90.00
#
_symmetry.space_group_name_H-M   'P 1'
#
loop_
_entity.id
_entity.type
_entity.pdbx_description
1 polymer ?
#
loop_
_entity_poly.entity_id
_entity_poly.type
_entity_poly.pdbx_seq_one_letter_code
_entity_poly.pdbx_strand_id
1 'polypeptide(L)'
;MQNNNKSYRIVIIEPSMIISTGLKKLIETRNEFEVVAVVADCFHCLERINHLNPDIIVINPSAVELKKRQHLEELFEGVKDTAFVALVYQYIDPDILKQYRTTIDIADDGDKIAQKLLHSIDALSTPADLLDKNELSEREKEILISLAKGKINKEIADLHHISVHTVITHRKNIIRKTGIKSVSGLTVYAILNNLIDINEVE
;
A
#
# COMPACT_ATOMS: atom_id res chain seq x y z
N MET A 1 -6.75 29.18 20.35
CA MET A 1 -6.67 28.00 19.46
C MET A 1 -5.23 27.52 19.50
N GLN A 2 -4.94 26.49 20.29
CA GLN A 2 -3.60 25.91 20.32
C GLN A 2 -3.47 25.03 19.08
N ASN A 3 -2.70 25.49 18.07
CA ASN A 3 -2.19 24.65 17.02
C ASN A 3 -1.23 23.66 17.65
N ASN A 4 -1.68 22.43 17.87
CA ASN A 4 -0.84 21.32 18.25
C ASN A 4 -0.01 20.95 17.00
N ASN A 5 1.14 21.62 16.84
CA ASN A 5 2.05 21.40 15.71
C ASN A 5 2.82 20.10 15.98
N LYS A 6 2.13 18.94 15.89
CA LYS A 6 2.77 17.63 16.00
C LYS A 6 3.52 17.40 14.69
N SER A 7 4.84 17.44 14.74
CA SER A 7 5.70 17.04 13.62
C SER A 7 5.82 15.53 13.62
N TYR A 8 5.58 14.90 12.45
CA TYR A 8 5.72 13.45 12.27
C TYR A 8 7.19 13.07 12.10
N ARG A 9 7.66 12.14 12.92
CA ARG A 9 9.04 11.70 12.98
C ARG A 9 9.30 10.62 11.92
N ILE A 10 10.24 10.88 11.03
CA ILE A 10 10.54 10.03 9.87
C ILE A 10 11.95 9.47 9.98
N VAL A 11 12.08 8.16 9.77
CA VAL A 11 13.36 7.49 9.53
C VAL A 11 13.44 7.11 8.05
N ILE A 12 14.59 7.38 7.42
CA ILE A 12 14.86 6.98 6.03
C ILE A 12 15.91 5.87 6.04
N ILE A 13 15.60 4.75 5.38
CA ILE A 13 16.52 3.61 5.20
C ILE A 13 16.83 3.49 3.70
N GLU A 14 17.96 4.09 3.30
CA GLU A 14 18.37 4.19 1.90
C GLU A 14 19.91 4.23 1.80
N PRO A 15 20.53 3.24 1.11
CA PRO A 15 21.98 3.16 0.97
C PRO A 15 22.58 4.31 0.15
N SER A 16 21.85 4.84 -0.85
CA SER A 16 22.32 5.92 -1.69
C SER A 16 22.27 7.27 -0.97
N MET A 17 23.44 7.85 -0.70
CA MET A 17 23.52 9.18 -0.09
C MET A 17 22.83 10.27 -0.94
N ILE A 18 22.91 10.17 -2.26
CA ILE A 18 22.28 11.15 -3.17
C ILE A 18 20.75 11.10 -3.01
N ILE A 19 20.18 9.88 -3.03
CA ILE A 19 18.73 9.68 -2.93
C ILE A 19 18.25 10.05 -1.53
N SER A 20 18.90 9.56 -0.49
CA SER A 20 18.50 9.83 0.89
C SER A 20 18.59 11.32 1.25
N THR A 21 19.64 12.02 0.78
CA THR A 21 19.79 13.47 1.00
C THR A 21 18.73 14.26 0.24
N GLY A 22 18.47 13.90 -1.03
CA GLY A 22 17.44 14.54 -1.85
C GLY A 22 16.05 14.35 -1.24
N LEU A 23 15.70 13.11 -0.87
CA LEU A 23 14.42 12.77 -0.23
C LEU A 23 14.25 13.51 1.10
N LYS A 24 15.25 13.48 1.97
CA LYS A 24 15.24 14.23 3.24
C LYS A 24 14.94 15.71 2.98
N LYS A 25 15.64 16.34 2.03
CA LYS A 25 15.43 17.75 1.72
C LYS A 25 14.01 18.04 1.23
N LEU A 26 13.45 17.16 0.38
CA LEU A 26 12.05 17.30 -0.10
C LEU A 26 11.05 17.16 1.04
N ILE A 27 11.22 16.18 1.94
CA ILE A 27 10.35 15.98 3.09
C ILE A 27 10.40 17.17 4.05
N GLU A 28 11.59 17.69 4.37
CA GLU A 28 11.80 18.79 5.31
C GLU A 28 11.41 20.18 4.74
N THR A 29 10.95 20.28 3.49
CA THR A 29 10.30 21.49 2.99
C THR A 29 8.94 21.72 3.66
N ARG A 30 8.39 20.70 4.31
CA ARG A 30 7.10 20.73 5.01
C ARG A 30 7.32 20.65 6.52
N ASN A 31 6.78 21.62 7.25
CA ASN A 31 6.90 21.72 8.70
C ASN A 31 6.20 20.58 9.47
N GLU A 32 5.34 19.82 8.78
CA GLU A 32 4.64 18.66 9.35
C GLU A 32 5.56 17.45 9.55
N PHE A 33 6.75 17.44 8.94
CA PHE A 33 7.66 16.30 8.97
C PHE A 33 9.03 16.65 9.53
N GLU A 34 9.60 15.72 10.29
CA GLU A 34 10.97 15.79 10.80
C GLU A 34 11.71 14.49 10.48
N VAL A 35 12.80 14.56 9.72
CA VAL A 35 13.65 13.39 9.45
C VAL A 35 14.64 13.20 10.60
N VAL A 36 14.28 12.33 11.53
CA VAL A 36 15.05 12.08 12.77
C VAL A 36 16.28 11.19 12.57
N ALA A 37 16.30 10.37 11.51
CA ALA A 37 17.48 9.60 11.12
C ALA A 37 17.47 9.23 9.65
N VAL A 38 18.69 9.10 9.11
CA VAL A 38 18.96 8.50 7.80
C VAL A 38 19.97 7.40 8.02
N VAL A 39 19.69 6.19 7.56
CA VAL A 39 20.54 5.01 7.73
C VAL A 39 20.68 4.28 6.39
N ALA A 40 21.85 3.67 6.16
CA ALA A 40 22.12 2.98 4.91
C ALA A 40 21.51 1.57 4.85
N ASP A 41 21.38 0.91 5.99
CA ASP A 41 20.84 -0.47 6.10
C ASP A 41 20.04 -0.68 7.39
N CYS A 42 19.22 -1.75 7.40
CA CYS A 42 18.39 -2.10 8.55
C CYS A 42 19.16 -2.83 9.66
N PHE A 43 20.32 -3.43 9.36
CA PHE A 43 20.90 -4.47 10.20
C PHE A 43 21.51 -3.93 11.51
N HIS A 44 22.13 -2.75 11.45
CA HIS A 44 22.86 -2.16 12.58
C HIS A 44 22.10 -1.07 13.33
N CYS A 45 20.86 -0.81 12.96
CA CYS A 45 20.14 0.36 13.46
C CYS A 45 18.78 0.06 14.07
N LEU A 46 18.34 -1.21 14.15
CA LEU A 46 17.02 -1.57 14.68
C LEU A 46 16.81 -1.07 16.12
N GLU A 47 17.77 -1.31 17.02
CA GLU A 47 17.70 -0.79 18.40
C GLU A 47 17.60 0.74 18.43
N ARG A 48 18.38 1.41 17.59
CA ARG A 48 18.36 2.87 17.49
C ARG A 48 17.04 3.38 16.95
N ILE A 49 16.47 2.70 15.94
CA ILE A 49 15.16 3.04 15.36
C ILE A 49 14.07 2.90 16.41
N ASN A 50 14.08 1.83 17.20
CA ASN A 50 13.11 1.62 18.28
C ASN A 50 13.13 2.78 19.28
N HIS A 51 14.31 3.29 19.66
CA HIS A 51 14.44 4.44 20.57
C HIS A 51 13.98 5.77 19.95
N LEU A 52 14.00 5.88 18.62
CA LEU A 52 13.55 7.08 17.94
C LEU A 52 12.02 7.20 17.88
N ASN A 53 11.27 6.11 18.11
CA ASN A 53 9.81 6.07 18.00
C ASN A 53 9.30 6.82 16.75
N PRO A 54 9.66 6.39 15.53
CA PRO A 54 9.24 7.07 14.32
C PRO A 54 7.76 6.84 14.04
N ASP A 55 7.07 7.86 13.54
CA ASP A 55 5.71 7.72 13.01
C ASP A 55 5.73 7.06 11.62
N ILE A 56 6.81 7.29 10.84
CA ILE A 56 6.98 6.72 9.49
C ILE A 56 8.41 6.20 9.32
N ILE A 57 8.54 5.05 8.67
CA ILE A 57 9.81 4.55 8.17
C ILE A 57 9.74 4.43 6.65
N VAL A 58 10.50 5.25 5.94
CA VAL A 58 10.66 5.16 4.48
C VAL A 58 11.83 4.24 4.18
N ILE A 59 11.55 3.13 3.49
CA ILE A 59 12.53 2.07 3.24
C ILE A 59 12.68 1.84 1.75
N ASN A 60 13.92 1.80 1.27
CA ASN A 60 14.21 1.12 0.02
C ASN A 60 14.17 -0.40 0.27
N PRO A 61 13.22 -1.14 -0.34
CA PRO A 61 13.14 -2.59 -0.10
C PRO A 61 14.41 -3.35 -0.44
N SER A 62 15.28 -2.78 -1.32
CA SER A 62 16.56 -3.40 -1.68
C SER A 62 17.62 -3.25 -0.59
N ALA A 63 17.44 -2.33 0.35
CA ALA A 63 18.30 -2.19 1.53
C ALA A 63 18.02 -3.26 2.61
N VAL A 64 16.94 -4.02 2.45
CA VAL A 64 16.58 -5.13 3.33
C VAL A 64 17.14 -6.42 2.75
N GLU A 65 17.70 -7.29 3.60
CA GLU A 65 18.21 -8.60 3.22
C GLU A 65 17.12 -9.46 2.55
N LEU A 66 17.43 -10.15 1.44
CA LEU A 66 16.47 -10.89 0.61
C LEU A 66 15.52 -11.81 1.41
N LYS A 67 16.07 -12.53 2.40
CA LYS A 67 15.29 -13.47 3.23
C LYS A 67 14.32 -12.77 4.18
N LYS A 68 14.56 -11.51 4.52
CA LYS A 68 13.76 -10.72 5.48
C LYS A 68 12.80 -9.75 4.80
N ARG A 69 12.91 -9.58 3.47
CA ARG A 69 12.04 -8.67 2.71
C ARG A 69 10.56 -9.04 2.78
N GLN A 70 10.24 -10.31 3.01
CA GLN A 70 8.87 -10.80 3.08
C GLN A 70 8.28 -10.72 4.50
N HIS A 71 9.08 -10.36 5.51
CA HIS A 71 8.73 -10.35 6.93
C HIS A 71 9.12 -9.02 7.59
N LEU A 72 8.62 -7.91 7.02
CA LEU A 72 8.96 -6.58 7.47
C LEU A 72 8.51 -6.32 8.91
N GLU A 73 7.33 -6.81 9.31
CA GLU A 73 6.81 -6.69 10.67
C GLU A 73 7.67 -7.43 11.68
N GLU A 74 8.17 -8.62 11.34
CA GLU A 74 9.11 -9.38 12.21
C GLU A 74 10.45 -8.65 12.34
N LEU A 75 10.93 -8.01 11.26
CA LEU A 75 12.17 -7.25 11.28
C LEU A 75 12.09 -6.04 12.22
N PHE A 76 10.91 -5.42 12.32
CA PHE A 76 10.65 -4.24 13.15
C PHE A 76 9.74 -4.53 14.35
N GLU A 77 9.84 -5.74 14.95
CA GLU A 77 8.97 -6.22 16.04
C GLU A 77 8.90 -5.27 17.25
N GLY A 78 9.87 -4.40 17.44
CA GLY A 78 9.87 -3.40 18.53
C GLY A 78 9.23 -2.06 18.19
N VAL A 79 8.86 -1.82 16.94
CA VAL A 79 8.37 -0.53 16.45
C VAL A 79 6.85 -0.59 16.30
N LYS A 80 6.13 0.05 17.25
CA LYS A 80 4.66 0.05 17.26
C LYS A 80 4.12 1.33 16.62
N ASP A 81 2.92 1.23 16.03
CA ASP A 81 2.17 2.37 15.48
C ASP A 81 2.96 3.17 14.42
N THR A 82 3.80 2.49 13.64
CA THR A 82 4.65 3.10 12.62
C THR A 82 4.18 2.70 11.21
N ALA A 83 4.10 3.67 10.31
CA ALA A 83 3.78 3.43 8.92
C ALA A 83 5.05 3.06 8.12
N PHE A 84 5.02 1.92 7.41
CA PHE A 84 6.08 1.54 6.49
C PHE A 84 5.75 2.01 5.07
N VAL A 85 6.65 2.79 4.48
CA VAL A 85 6.53 3.36 3.13
C VAL A 85 7.70 2.88 2.29
N ALA A 86 7.43 2.30 1.10
CA ALA A 86 8.49 1.85 0.21
C ALA A 86 9.01 3.01 -0.66
N LEU A 87 10.33 3.18 -0.72
CA LEU A 87 10.98 4.04 -1.71
C LEU A 87 11.37 3.18 -2.93
N VAL A 88 10.79 3.45 -4.09
CA VAL A 88 10.90 2.61 -5.28
C VAL A 88 11.49 3.41 -6.45
N TYR A 89 12.61 2.93 -6.99
CA TYR A 89 13.25 3.48 -8.18
C TYR A 89 13.86 2.37 -9.08
N GLN A 90 13.51 1.13 -8.76
CA GLN A 90 13.85 -0.06 -9.54
C GLN A 90 12.73 -1.09 -9.40
N TYR A 91 12.77 -2.14 -10.19
CA TYR A 91 11.79 -3.21 -10.08
C TYR A 91 11.84 -3.86 -8.69
N ILE A 92 10.72 -3.87 -8.01
CA ILE A 92 10.48 -4.60 -6.76
C ILE A 92 9.29 -5.54 -6.98
N ASP A 93 9.41 -6.76 -6.49
CA ASP A 93 8.32 -7.73 -6.57
C ASP A 93 7.06 -7.15 -5.89
N PRO A 94 5.91 -7.17 -6.59
CA PRO A 94 4.65 -6.67 -6.03
C PRO A 94 4.26 -7.33 -4.69
N ASP A 95 4.64 -8.59 -4.44
CA ASP A 95 4.35 -9.27 -3.19
C ASP A 95 5.15 -8.68 -2.01
N ILE A 96 6.34 -8.17 -2.26
CA ILE A 96 7.12 -7.42 -1.26
C ILE A 96 6.44 -6.08 -0.95
N LEU A 97 5.92 -5.39 -1.97
CA LEU A 97 5.29 -4.07 -1.79
C LEU A 97 3.98 -4.11 -1.00
N LYS A 98 3.32 -5.28 -0.90
CA LYS A 98 2.08 -5.45 -0.10
C LYS A 98 2.27 -5.18 1.39
N GLN A 99 3.48 -5.25 1.91
CA GLN A 99 3.80 -5.00 3.32
C GLN A 99 3.91 -3.50 3.65
N TYR A 100 3.98 -2.66 2.62
CA TYR A 100 4.09 -1.22 2.78
C TYR A 100 2.72 -0.55 2.62
N ARG A 101 2.47 0.49 3.40
CA ARG A 101 1.22 1.28 3.33
C ARG A 101 1.06 1.98 1.99
N THR A 102 2.16 2.52 1.49
CA THR A 102 2.22 3.21 0.20
C THR A 102 3.63 3.13 -0.39
N THR A 103 3.79 3.60 -1.62
CA THR A 103 5.07 3.65 -2.32
C THR A 103 5.38 5.08 -2.75
N ILE A 104 6.59 5.54 -2.51
CA ILE A 104 7.18 6.76 -3.07
C ILE A 104 8.00 6.34 -4.29
N ASP A 105 7.69 6.92 -5.45
CA ASP A 105 8.47 6.77 -6.66
C ASP A 105 9.52 7.89 -6.72
N ILE A 106 10.70 7.62 -7.29
CA ILE A 106 11.76 8.63 -7.43
C ILE A 106 11.33 9.81 -8.31
N ALA A 107 10.32 9.64 -9.15
CA ALA A 107 9.74 10.68 -9.98
C ALA A 107 8.65 11.51 -9.27
N ASP A 108 8.28 11.15 -8.04
CA ASP A 108 7.30 11.92 -7.27
C ASP A 108 7.91 13.26 -6.85
N ASP A 109 7.13 14.32 -7.00
CA ASP A 109 7.46 15.65 -6.48
C ASP A 109 7.20 15.75 -4.96
N GLY A 110 7.66 16.84 -4.35
CA GLY A 110 7.53 17.05 -2.90
C GLY A 110 6.08 17.04 -2.40
N ASP A 111 5.12 17.50 -3.20
CA ASP A 111 3.70 17.53 -2.83
C ASP A 111 3.10 16.12 -2.82
N LYS A 112 3.39 15.32 -3.82
CA LYS A 112 2.97 13.91 -3.86
C LYS A 112 3.61 13.09 -2.74
N ILE A 113 4.90 13.31 -2.46
CA ILE A 113 5.58 12.66 -1.33
C ILE A 113 4.88 13.01 -0.03
N ALA A 114 4.59 14.28 0.22
CA ALA A 114 3.90 14.73 1.43
C ALA A 114 2.50 14.10 1.56
N GLN A 115 1.70 14.09 0.49
CA GLN A 115 0.38 13.45 0.48
C GLN A 115 0.45 11.96 0.80
N LYS A 116 1.41 11.23 0.20
CA LYS A 116 1.59 9.80 0.46
C LYS A 116 2.01 9.52 1.90
N LEU A 117 2.88 10.35 2.47
CA LEU A 117 3.29 10.24 3.87
C LEU A 117 2.14 10.50 4.83
N LEU A 118 1.35 11.55 4.63
CA LEU A 118 0.16 11.84 5.44
C LEU A 118 -0.87 10.70 5.35
N HIS A 119 -1.19 10.25 4.14
CA HIS A 119 -2.11 9.13 3.95
C HIS A 119 -1.64 7.85 4.65
N SER A 120 -0.34 7.60 4.71
CA SER A 120 0.20 6.42 5.42
C SER A 120 -0.02 6.46 6.93
N ILE A 121 -0.15 7.66 7.52
CA ILE A 121 -0.38 7.86 8.97
C ILE A 121 -1.88 7.82 9.28
N ASP A 122 -2.71 8.46 8.46
CA ASP A 122 -4.17 8.47 8.64
C ASP A 122 -4.70 7.04 8.68
N ALA A 123 -4.12 6.15 7.88
CA ALA A 123 -4.41 4.72 7.90
C ALA A 123 -4.02 3.99 9.20
N LEU A 124 -3.17 4.56 10.06
CA LEU A 124 -2.90 4.04 11.42
C LEU A 124 -3.96 4.47 12.43
N SER A 125 -4.62 5.60 12.19
CA SER A 125 -5.56 6.23 13.13
C SER A 125 -6.97 5.64 13.07
N THR A 126 -7.30 4.88 12.03
CA THR A 126 -8.60 4.24 11.84
C THR A 126 -8.50 2.72 11.88
N PRO A 127 -9.13 2.06 12.87
CA PRO A 127 -9.26 0.59 12.88
C PRO A 127 -9.98 0.03 11.63
N ALA A 128 -10.63 0.91 10.84
CA ALA A 128 -11.37 0.56 9.64
C ALA A 128 -10.49 0.22 8.44
N ASP A 129 -9.26 0.76 8.33
CA ASP A 129 -8.40 0.55 7.15
C ASP A 129 -7.68 -0.81 7.14
N LEU A 130 -7.67 -1.55 8.26
CA LEU A 130 -7.27 -2.96 8.27
C LEU A 130 -8.30 -3.87 7.58
N LEU A 131 -9.56 -3.41 7.47
CA LEU A 131 -10.63 -4.10 6.74
C LEU A 131 -10.56 -3.83 5.23
N ASP A 132 -10.05 -2.68 4.81
CA ASP A 132 -10.12 -2.21 3.40
C ASP A 132 -9.10 -2.87 2.46
N LYS A 133 -8.03 -3.49 2.98
CA LYS A 133 -7.09 -4.25 2.12
C LYS A 133 -7.72 -5.51 1.50
N ASN A 134 -8.79 -6.03 2.09
CA ASN A 134 -9.51 -7.20 1.60
C ASN A 134 -10.88 -6.85 0.99
N GLU A 135 -11.38 -5.63 1.16
CA GLU A 135 -12.64 -5.22 0.55
C GLU A 135 -12.46 -4.89 -0.94
N LEU A 136 -13.46 -5.29 -1.72
CA LEU A 136 -13.51 -4.96 -3.13
C LEU A 136 -13.87 -3.48 -3.30
N SER A 137 -13.09 -2.73 -4.10
CA SER A 137 -13.45 -1.38 -4.48
C SER A 137 -14.77 -1.38 -5.25
N GLU A 138 -15.48 -0.25 -5.32
CA GLU A 138 -16.74 -0.13 -6.08
C GLU A 138 -16.56 -0.62 -7.52
N ARG A 139 -15.43 -0.30 -8.14
CA ARG A 139 -15.13 -0.76 -9.50
C ARG A 139 -14.91 -2.28 -9.59
N GLU A 140 -14.29 -2.88 -8.59
CA GLU A 140 -14.12 -4.32 -8.51
C GLU A 140 -15.45 -5.03 -8.23
N LYS A 141 -16.35 -4.44 -7.43
CA LYS A 141 -17.72 -4.94 -7.21
C LYS A 141 -18.52 -4.93 -8.51
N GLU A 142 -18.49 -3.85 -9.29
CA GLU A 142 -19.16 -3.77 -10.60
C GLU A 142 -18.68 -4.86 -11.57
N ILE A 143 -17.35 -5.06 -11.63
CA ILE A 143 -16.77 -6.12 -12.48
C ILE A 143 -17.15 -7.50 -11.97
N LEU A 144 -17.14 -7.72 -10.64
CA LEU A 144 -17.57 -8.97 -10.02
C LEU A 144 -19.03 -9.30 -10.32
N ILE A 145 -19.94 -8.32 -10.22
CA ILE A 145 -21.36 -8.45 -10.58
C ILE A 145 -21.50 -8.90 -12.04
N SER A 146 -20.75 -8.25 -12.93
CA SER A 146 -20.78 -8.60 -14.36
C SER A 146 -20.26 -10.02 -14.62
N LEU A 147 -19.22 -10.46 -13.90
CA LEU A 147 -18.70 -11.83 -13.95
C LEU A 147 -19.70 -12.85 -13.43
N ALA A 148 -20.37 -12.53 -12.30
CA ALA A 148 -21.36 -13.39 -11.70
C ALA A 148 -22.62 -13.58 -12.56
N LYS A 149 -22.93 -12.58 -13.41
CA LYS A 149 -23.97 -12.64 -14.45
C LYS A 149 -23.50 -13.32 -15.76
N GLY A 150 -22.40 -14.07 -15.74
CA GLY A 150 -21.93 -14.87 -16.85
C GLY A 150 -21.21 -14.11 -17.96
N LYS A 151 -21.00 -12.78 -17.85
CA LYS A 151 -20.36 -11.98 -18.91
C LYS A 151 -18.90 -12.35 -19.12
N ILE A 152 -18.48 -12.43 -20.40
CA ILE A 152 -17.07 -12.61 -20.76
C ILE A 152 -16.30 -11.28 -20.70
N ASN A 153 -14.96 -11.35 -20.61
CA ASN A 153 -14.11 -10.17 -20.45
C ASN A 153 -14.35 -9.07 -21.49
N LYS A 154 -14.68 -9.44 -22.73
CA LYS A 154 -14.95 -8.48 -23.82
C LYS A 154 -16.26 -7.72 -23.56
N GLU A 155 -17.33 -8.43 -23.19
CA GLU A 155 -18.62 -7.83 -22.86
C GLU A 155 -18.52 -6.91 -21.63
N ILE A 156 -17.72 -7.29 -20.63
CA ILE A 156 -17.45 -6.47 -19.46
C ILE A 156 -16.69 -5.21 -19.86
N ALA A 157 -15.68 -5.34 -20.73
CA ALA A 157 -14.92 -4.20 -21.23
C ALA A 157 -15.82 -3.19 -21.96
N ASP A 158 -16.70 -3.68 -22.82
CA ASP A 158 -17.65 -2.86 -23.59
C ASP A 158 -18.67 -2.20 -22.65
N LEU A 159 -19.25 -2.97 -21.71
CA LEU A 159 -20.25 -2.47 -20.75
C LEU A 159 -19.70 -1.35 -19.86
N HIS A 160 -18.46 -1.49 -19.42
CA HIS A 160 -17.83 -0.56 -18.46
C HIS A 160 -16.91 0.48 -19.13
N HIS A 161 -16.87 0.53 -20.48
CA HIS A 161 -16.04 1.44 -21.27
C HIS A 161 -14.56 1.43 -20.90
N ILE A 162 -13.99 0.22 -20.72
CA ILE A 162 -12.58 0.00 -20.38
C ILE A 162 -11.94 -1.02 -21.32
N SER A 163 -10.61 -1.15 -21.30
CA SER A 163 -9.93 -2.17 -22.09
C SER A 163 -10.13 -3.58 -21.50
N VAL A 164 -10.07 -4.61 -22.34
CA VAL A 164 -10.08 -6.02 -21.90
C VAL A 164 -8.91 -6.28 -20.93
N HIS A 165 -7.76 -5.65 -21.15
CA HIS A 165 -6.60 -5.74 -20.25
C HIS A 165 -6.91 -5.19 -18.84
N THR A 166 -7.65 -4.08 -18.78
CA THR A 166 -8.11 -3.48 -17.51
C THR A 166 -9.06 -4.43 -16.77
N VAL A 167 -9.99 -5.09 -17.51
CA VAL A 167 -10.86 -6.12 -16.90
C VAL A 167 -10.05 -7.26 -16.30
N ILE A 168 -9.04 -7.77 -17.02
CA ILE A 168 -8.16 -8.83 -16.53
C ILE A 168 -7.42 -8.39 -15.25
N THR A 169 -6.99 -7.15 -15.18
CA THR A 169 -6.33 -6.58 -13.99
C THR A 169 -7.29 -6.53 -12.80
N HIS A 170 -8.53 -6.04 -12.99
CA HIS A 170 -9.56 -6.07 -11.92
C HIS A 170 -9.86 -7.50 -11.46
N ARG A 171 -10.00 -8.46 -12.37
CA ARG A 171 -10.21 -9.88 -12.00
C ARG A 171 -9.08 -10.44 -11.15
N LYS A 172 -7.81 -10.14 -11.50
CA LYS A 172 -6.65 -10.53 -10.68
C LYS A 172 -6.74 -9.94 -9.26
N ASN A 173 -7.13 -8.67 -9.16
CA ASN A 173 -7.29 -8.01 -7.86
C ASN A 173 -8.44 -8.61 -7.05
N ILE A 174 -9.60 -8.91 -7.68
CA ILE A 174 -10.73 -9.59 -7.03
C ILE A 174 -10.28 -10.95 -6.48
N ILE A 175 -9.60 -11.77 -7.28
CA ILE A 175 -9.07 -13.08 -6.85
C ILE A 175 -8.11 -12.91 -5.67
N ARG A 176 -7.21 -11.92 -5.73
CA ARG A 176 -6.26 -11.63 -4.67
C ARG A 176 -6.96 -11.24 -3.37
N LYS A 177 -7.97 -10.37 -3.43
CA LYS A 177 -8.70 -9.85 -2.27
C LYS A 177 -9.64 -10.88 -1.66
N THR A 178 -10.33 -11.69 -2.48
CA THR A 178 -11.29 -12.71 -2.02
C THR A 178 -10.64 -14.08 -1.74
N GLY A 179 -9.45 -14.35 -2.28
CA GLY A 179 -8.84 -15.68 -2.26
C GLY A 179 -9.51 -16.70 -3.20
N ILE A 180 -10.58 -16.33 -3.91
CA ILE A 180 -11.44 -17.22 -4.70
C ILE A 180 -11.00 -17.19 -6.17
N LYS A 181 -10.57 -18.36 -6.70
CA LYS A 181 -10.03 -18.45 -8.07
C LYS A 181 -11.08 -18.84 -9.12
N SER A 182 -12.14 -19.54 -8.74
CA SER A 182 -13.18 -20.00 -9.68
C SER A 182 -14.27 -18.96 -9.87
N VAL A 183 -14.82 -18.87 -11.09
CA VAL A 183 -15.94 -17.96 -11.39
C VAL A 183 -17.15 -18.35 -10.56
N SER A 184 -17.47 -19.65 -10.45
CA SER A 184 -18.59 -20.14 -9.61
C SER A 184 -18.41 -19.74 -8.13
N GLY A 185 -17.20 -19.82 -7.60
CA GLY A 185 -16.92 -19.35 -6.22
C GLY A 185 -17.10 -17.85 -6.07
N LEU A 186 -16.70 -17.07 -7.07
CA LEU A 186 -16.92 -15.61 -7.09
C LEU A 186 -18.40 -15.26 -7.20
N THR A 187 -19.20 -16.05 -7.94
CA THR A 187 -20.66 -15.89 -7.99
C THR A 187 -21.29 -16.12 -6.62
N VAL A 188 -20.92 -17.22 -5.92
CA VAL A 188 -21.39 -17.49 -4.55
C VAL A 188 -20.96 -16.37 -3.59
N TYR A 189 -19.74 -15.87 -3.70
CA TYR A 189 -19.27 -14.72 -2.91
C TYR A 189 -20.13 -13.48 -3.15
N ALA A 190 -20.47 -13.17 -4.41
CA ALA A 190 -21.29 -12.01 -4.76
C ALA A 190 -22.71 -12.12 -4.15
N ILE A 191 -23.32 -13.33 -4.15
CA ILE A 191 -24.63 -13.59 -3.55
C ILE A 191 -24.56 -13.42 -2.02
N LEU A 192 -23.58 -14.04 -1.35
CA LEU A 192 -23.42 -13.99 0.10
C LEU A 192 -23.18 -12.59 0.64
N ASN A 193 -22.56 -11.71 -0.18
CA ASN A 193 -22.32 -10.31 0.16
C ASN A 193 -23.42 -9.36 -0.35
N ASN A 194 -24.57 -9.89 -0.80
CA ASN A 194 -25.71 -9.11 -1.30
C ASN A 194 -25.35 -8.17 -2.48
N LEU A 195 -24.36 -8.53 -3.29
CA LEU A 195 -23.97 -7.77 -4.49
C LEU A 195 -24.88 -8.09 -5.68
N ILE A 196 -25.46 -9.29 -5.71
CA ILE A 196 -26.43 -9.75 -6.72
C ILE A 196 -27.49 -10.62 -6.04
N ASP A 197 -28.70 -10.66 -6.63
CA ASP A 197 -29.74 -11.62 -6.24
C ASP A 197 -29.49 -12.99 -6.90
N ILE A 198 -29.85 -14.07 -6.20
CA ILE A 198 -29.70 -15.45 -6.71
C ILE A 198 -30.47 -15.64 -8.04
N ASN A 199 -31.57 -14.92 -8.22
CA ASN A 199 -32.41 -14.98 -9.44
C ASN A 199 -31.79 -14.22 -10.63
N GLU A 200 -30.68 -13.49 -10.44
CA GLU A 200 -29.99 -12.75 -11.50
C GLU A 200 -28.76 -13.51 -12.07
N VAL A 201 -28.54 -14.73 -11.61
CA VAL A 201 -27.45 -15.60 -12.06
C VAL A 201 -27.95 -16.51 -13.17
N GLU A 202 -27.36 -16.41 -14.38
CA GLU A 202 -27.62 -17.32 -15.51
C GLU A 202 -26.80 -18.62 -15.41
#